data_3a89bf45c75a7d84e1d4590fe2491070
#
_entry.id   3a89bf45c75a7d84e1d4590fe2491070
#
_cell.length_a   1.000
_cell.length_b   1.000
_cell.length_c   1.000
_cell.angle_alpha   90.00
_cell.angle_beta   90.00
_cell.angle_gamma   90.00
#
_symmetry.space_group_name_H-M   'P 1'
#
loop_
_entity.id
_entity.type
_entity.pdbx_description
1 polymer ?
#
loop_
_entity_poly.entity_id
_entity_poly.type
_entity_poly.pdbx_seq_one_letter_code
_entity_poly.pdbx_strand_id
1 'polypeptide(L)'
;RTLKAKIMAEKNYAFYPGCSSQKGASAANYLTSVNAVCNKLALRLTAIPDWNCCGASISYAGGSELSRQVLNARNLALAEKHLPGQDVVATCAACWLAARETREQLVASEPLRADANEALEVAGLEYQGKAKVRHMVEVLIEDLGLEALSKPVVKALDGLKIAGYVG
;
A
#
# COMPACT_ATOMS: atom_id res chain seq x y z
N ARG A 1 1.38 -5.22 -41.00
CA ARG A 1 0.57 -4.29 -40.17
C ARG A 1 1.06 -4.41 -38.75
N THR A 2 1.94 -3.49 -38.36
CA THR A 2 2.53 -3.41 -37.04
C THR A 2 1.43 -2.96 -36.07
N LEU A 3 0.93 -3.87 -35.24
CA LEU A 3 0.11 -3.50 -34.08
C LEU A 3 1.01 -2.66 -33.15
N LYS A 4 0.86 -1.34 -33.17
CA LYS A 4 1.36 -0.46 -32.11
C LYS A 4 0.68 -0.95 -30.82
N ALA A 5 1.42 -1.67 -29.98
CA ALA A 5 1.01 -1.91 -28.61
C ALA A 5 0.72 -0.54 -28.00
N LYS A 6 -0.54 -0.31 -27.63
CA LYS A 6 -0.93 0.90 -26.90
C LYS A 6 -0.12 0.86 -25.62
N ILE A 7 0.96 1.65 -25.55
CA ILE A 7 1.78 1.78 -24.35
C ILE A 7 0.81 2.25 -23.28
N MET A 8 0.48 1.37 -22.35
CA MET A 8 -0.27 1.74 -21.15
C MET A 8 0.57 2.80 -20.45
N ALA A 9 -0.01 3.96 -20.17
CA ALA A 9 0.69 4.99 -19.41
C ALA A 9 1.19 4.37 -18.11
N GLU A 10 2.47 4.56 -17.80
CA GLU A 10 3.08 4.04 -16.58
C GLU A 10 2.33 4.62 -15.38
N LYS A 11 1.75 3.75 -14.56
CA LYS A 11 1.03 4.17 -13.36
C LYS A 11 1.98 4.10 -12.15
N ASN A 12 2.08 5.21 -11.44
CA ASN A 12 2.97 5.37 -10.30
C ASN A 12 2.18 5.32 -8.99
N TYR A 13 2.72 4.61 -8.01
CA TYR A 13 2.12 4.46 -6.68
C TYR A 13 3.16 4.64 -5.59
N ALA A 14 2.76 5.28 -4.48
CA ALA A 14 3.52 5.30 -3.25
C ALA A 14 3.42 3.92 -2.58
N PHE A 15 4.51 3.20 -2.52
CA PHE A 15 4.52 1.83 -2.05
C PHE A 15 4.84 1.74 -0.56
N TYR A 16 3.96 1.09 0.19
CA TYR A 16 4.18 0.73 1.57
C TYR A 16 4.56 -0.75 1.68
N PRO A 17 5.87 -1.08 1.78
CA PRO A 17 6.34 -2.48 1.73
C PRO A 17 5.87 -3.33 2.91
N GLY A 18 5.83 -2.72 4.11
CA GLY A 18 5.59 -3.44 5.35
C GLY A 18 6.82 -4.21 5.88
N CYS A 19 6.84 -4.47 7.18
CA CYS A 19 8.01 -5.05 7.86
C CYS A 19 8.32 -6.49 7.43
N SER A 20 7.29 -7.29 7.12
CA SER A 20 7.46 -8.70 6.70
C SER A 20 8.10 -8.87 5.33
N SER A 21 8.11 -7.83 4.49
CA SER A 21 8.68 -7.85 3.14
C SER A 21 10.16 -7.47 3.09
N GLN A 22 10.76 -7.10 4.20
CA GLN A 22 12.17 -6.72 4.29
C GLN A 22 13.10 -7.89 3.99
N LYS A 23 14.33 -7.59 3.58
CA LYS A 23 15.35 -8.60 3.34
C LYS A 23 15.58 -9.44 4.59
N GLY A 24 15.45 -10.74 4.47
CA GLY A 24 15.58 -11.69 5.58
C GLY A 24 14.31 -11.88 6.42
N ALA A 25 13.22 -11.13 6.13
CA ALA A 25 11.93 -11.34 6.78
C ALA A 25 11.10 -12.43 6.07
N SER A 26 10.03 -12.86 6.72
CA SER A 26 9.22 -14.02 6.30
C SER A 26 8.59 -13.90 4.91
N ALA A 27 8.32 -12.69 4.44
CA ALA A 27 7.68 -12.43 3.15
C ALA A 27 8.61 -11.75 2.12
N ALA A 28 9.93 -11.84 2.28
CA ALA A 28 10.88 -11.25 1.33
C ALA A 28 10.70 -11.79 -0.10
N ASN A 29 10.41 -13.07 -0.27
CA ASN A 29 10.14 -13.70 -1.56
C ASN A 29 8.84 -13.17 -2.20
N TYR A 30 7.86 -12.83 -1.38
CA TYR A 30 6.62 -12.22 -1.86
C TYR A 30 6.87 -10.85 -2.51
N LEU A 31 7.71 -10.01 -1.91
CA LEU A 31 8.09 -8.73 -2.51
C LEU A 31 8.80 -8.90 -3.86
N THR A 32 9.66 -9.92 -3.99
CA THR A 32 10.30 -10.26 -5.27
C THR A 32 9.25 -10.58 -6.33
N SER A 33 8.24 -11.38 -6.00
CA SER A 33 7.12 -11.71 -6.88
C SER A 33 6.30 -10.47 -7.26
N VAL A 34 5.96 -9.62 -6.29
CA VAL A 34 5.24 -8.36 -6.52
C VAL A 34 5.98 -7.47 -7.50
N ASN A 35 7.28 -7.27 -7.30
CA ASN A 35 8.10 -6.46 -8.21
C ASN A 35 8.13 -7.03 -9.63
N ALA A 36 8.24 -8.36 -9.77
CA ALA A 36 8.24 -9.01 -11.08
C ALA A 36 6.89 -8.81 -11.81
N VAL A 37 5.77 -8.95 -11.09
CA VAL A 37 4.42 -8.70 -11.63
C VAL A 37 4.26 -7.23 -12.02
N CYS A 38 4.63 -6.29 -11.16
CA CYS A 38 4.52 -4.87 -11.42
C CYS A 38 5.34 -4.45 -12.65
N ASN A 39 6.57 -4.94 -12.77
CA ASN A 39 7.41 -4.70 -13.94
C ASN A 39 6.77 -5.22 -15.23
N LYS A 40 6.15 -6.40 -15.19
CA LYS A 40 5.46 -6.99 -16.35
C LYS A 40 4.21 -6.19 -16.76
N LEU A 41 3.56 -5.55 -15.80
CA LEU A 41 2.31 -4.81 -15.98
C LEU A 41 2.51 -3.29 -16.15
N ALA A 42 3.75 -2.82 -16.24
CA ALA A 42 4.11 -1.40 -16.29
C ALA A 42 3.54 -0.58 -15.10
N LEU A 43 3.51 -1.19 -13.91
CA LEU A 43 3.20 -0.52 -12.65
C LEU A 43 4.49 -0.12 -11.96
N ARG A 44 4.62 1.13 -11.58
CA ARG A 44 5.78 1.63 -10.84
C ARG A 44 5.44 1.81 -9.37
N LEU A 45 6.15 1.07 -8.53
CA LEU A 45 6.06 1.18 -7.08
C LEU A 45 7.28 1.96 -6.56
N THR A 46 7.05 3.11 -5.95
CA THR A 46 8.10 3.88 -5.27
C THR A 46 7.90 3.77 -3.77
N ALA A 47 8.83 3.13 -3.08
CA ALA A 47 8.73 2.98 -1.64
C ALA A 47 8.63 4.33 -0.94
N ILE A 48 7.72 4.45 0.01
CA ILE A 48 7.62 5.63 0.88
C ILE A 48 8.96 5.76 1.62
N PRO A 49 9.66 6.90 1.52
CA PRO A 49 10.92 7.06 2.25
C PRO A 49 10.67 7.07 3.76
N ASP A 50 11.62 6.55 4.52
CA ASP A 50 11.59 6.56 6.00
C ASP A 50 10.29 6.03 6.63
N TRP A 51 9.62 5.07 5.96
CA TRP A 51 8.41 4.44 6.49
C TRP A 51 8.70 3.61 7.75
N ASN A 52 7.71 3.48 8.63
CA ASN A 52 7.75 2.62 9.82
C ASN A 52 6.72 1.49 9.74
N CYS A 53 6.85 0.48 10.61
CA CYS A 53 5.87 -0.59 10.76
C CYS A 53 4.48 -0.01 11.09
N CYS A 54 3.41 -0.61 10.55
CA CYS A 54 2.03 -0.22 10.84
C CYS A 54 1.60 -0.51 12.30
N GLY A 55 2.39 -1.27 13.03
CA GLY A 55 2.10 -1.64 14.42
C GLY A 55 1.01 -2.70 14.59
N ALA A 56 0.43 -3.24 13.51
CA ALA A 56 -0.72 -4.15 13.60
C ALA A 56 -0.47 -5.41 14.47
N SER A 57 0.78 -5.85 14.61
CA SER A 57 1.10 -7.02 15.45
C SER A 57 1.40 -6.66 16.91
N ILE A 58 1.69 -5.41 17.22
CA ILE A 58 2.16 -5.00 18.55
C ILE A 58 1.30 -3.92 19.20
N SER A 59 0.66 -3.04 18.44
CA SER A 59 -0.09 -1.91 18.99
C SER A 59 -1.44 -2.33 19.61
N TYR A 60 -1.99 -3.47 19.22
CA TYR A 60 -3.21 -3.99 19.84
C TYR A 60 -2.99 -4.51 21.28
N ALA A 61 -1.74 -4.80 21.65
CA ALA A 61 -1.41 -5.39 22.94
C ALA A 61 -1.09 -4.38 24.06
N GLY A 62 -0.91 -3.09 23.77
CA GLY A 62 -0.50 -2.14 24.80
C GLY A 62 -0.43 -0.67 24.43
N GLY A 63 -0.77 -0.30 23.19
CA GLY A 63 -0.79 1.10 22.74
C GLY A 63 -2.17 1.73 22.87
N SER A 64 -2.23 3.07 23.01
CA SER A 64 -3.46 3.81 22.84
C SER A 64 -3.89 3.78 21.37
N GLU A 65 -5.18 3.97 21.11
CA GLU A 65 -5.68 4.09 19.74
C GLU A 65 -5.01 5.25 18.99
N LEU A 66 -4.80 6.37 19.63
CA LEU A 66 -4.07 7.51 19.06
C LEU A 66 -2.65 7.11 18.65
N SER A 67 -1.91 6.38 19.48
CA SER A 67 -0.55 5.93 19.13
C SER A 67 -0.53 5.08 17.86
N ARG A 68 -1.50 4.18 17.69
CA ARG A 68 -1.66 3.37 16.48
C ARG A 68 -1.95 4.24 15.26
N GLN A 69 -2.84 5.21 15.41
CA GLN A 69 -3.19 6.15 14.34
C GLN A 69 -2.00 7.02 13.95
N VAL A 70 -1.23 7.54 14.90
CA VAL A 70 -0.04 8.36 14.64
C VAL A 70 1.03 7.57 13.88
N LEU A 71 1.25 6.29 14.20
CA LEU A 71 2.19 5.43 13.46
C LEU A 71 1.82 5.32 11.97
N ASN A 72 0.54 5.15 11.67
CA ASN A 72 0.07 5.03 10.29
C ASN A 72 -0.07 6.39 9.61
N ALA A 73 -0.54 7.42 10.32
CA ALA A 73 -0.61 8.79 9.83
C ALA A 73 0.78 9.31 9.42
N ARG A 74 1.85 8.93 10.13
CA ARG A 74 3.23 9.25 9.75
C ARG A 74 3.59 8.71 8.37
N ASN A 75 3.27 7.45 8.09
CA ASN A 75 3.53 6.84 6.78
C ASN A 75 2.74 7.54 5.67
N LEU A 76 1.48 7.90 5.94
CA LEU A 76 0.64 8.63 4.99
C LEU A 76 1.14 10.05 4.76
N ALA A 77 1.55 10.76 5.82
CA ALA A 77 2.15 12.09 5.72
C ALA A 77 3.46 12.08 4.92
N LEU A 78 4.31 11.06 5.12
CA LEU A 78 5.52 10.86 4.32
C LEU A 78 5.20 10.63 2.83
N ALA A 79 4.16 9.84 2.55
CA ALA A 79 3.71 9.64 1.17
C ALA A 79 3.21 10.96 0.55
N GLU A 80 2.38 11.72 1.25
CA GLU A 80 1.89 13.02 0.78
C GLU A 80 3.02 14.02 0.54
N LYS A 81 4.03 14.03 1.41
CA LYS A 81 5.19 14.94 1.32
C LYS A 81 6.14 14.59 0.19
N HIS A 82 6.47 13.31 0.01
CA HIS A 82 7.52 12.88 -0.91
C HIS A 82 7.02 12.31 -2.24
N LEU A 83 5.78 11.84 -2.29
CA LEU A 83 5.15 11.21 -3.45
C LEU A 83 3.74 11.82 -3.68
N PRO A 84 3.65 13.14 -3.83
CA PRO A 84 2.36 13.83 -3.89
C PRO A 84 1.52 13.34 -5.06
N GLY A 85 0.22 13.18 -4.82
CA GLY A 85 -0.76 12.77 -5.83
C GLY A 85 -0.74 11.27 -6.17
N GLN A 86 0.11 10.47 -5.53
CA GLN A 86 0.12 9.03 -5.68
C GLN A 86 -0.73 8.36 -4.60
N ASP A 87 -1.48 7.32 -4.99
CA ASP A 87 -2.17 6.47 -4.03
C ASP A 87 -1.14 5.62 -3.27
N VAL A 88 -1.36 5.45 -1.96
CA VAL A 88 -0.55 4.56 -1.13
C VAL A 88 -1.02 3.12 -1.35
N VAL A 89 -0.11 2.26 -1.79
CA VAL A 89 -0.40 0.85 -2.08
C VAL A 89 0.38 -0.05 -1.14
N ALA A 90 -0.33 -0.95 -0.47
CA ALA A 90 0.25 -2.00 0.36
C ALA A 90 -0.09 -3.39 -0.19
N THR A 91 0.83 -4.33 0.01
CA THR A 91 0.66 -5.75 -0.35
C THR A 91 0.32 -6.63 0.85
N CYS A 92 0.55 -6.15 2.05
CA CYS A 92 0.19 -6.81 3.30
C CYS A 92 -1.21 -6.35 3.74
N ALA A 93 -2.14 -7.29 3.93
CA ALA A 93 -3.50 -6.99 4.34
C ALA A 93 -3.57 -6.23 5.68
N ALA A 94 -2.73 -6.59 6.66
CA ALA A 94 -2.67 -5.89 7.95
C ALA A 94 -2.15 -4.44 7.80
N CYS A 95 -1.12 -4.21 6.96
CA CYS A 95 -0.63 -2.86 6.70
C CYS A 95 -1.66 -2.01 5.96
N TRP A 96 -2.32 -2.61 4.96
CA TRP A 96 -3.40 -1.95 4.23
C TRP A 96 -4.55 -1.55 5.15
N LEU A 97 -5.03 -2.50 5.97
CA LEU A 97 -6.15 -2.26 6.88
C LEU A 97 -5.81 -1.14 7.88
N ALA A 98 -4.67 -1.24 8.56
CA ALA A 98 -4.25 -0.25 9.55
C ALA A 98 -4.11 1.17 8.95
N ALA A 99 -3.51 1.29 7.77
CA ALA A 99 -3.38 2.58 7.09
C ALA A 99 -4.73 3.10 6.57
N ARG A 100 -5.61 2.23 6.08
CA ARG A 100 -6.94 2.59 5.57
C ARG A 100 -7.86 3.05 6.70
N GLU A 101 -7.96 2.30 7.79
CA GLU A 101 -8.74 2.68 8.97
C GLU A 101 -8.26 4.03 9.54
N THR A 102 -6.94 4.19 9.69
CA THR A 102 -6.36 5.46 10.12
C THR A 102 -6.79 6.61 9.22
N ARG A 103 -6.67 6.44 7.90
CA ARG A 103 -7.12 7.45 6.94
C ARG A 103 -8.60 7.77 7.11
N GLU A 104 -9.46 6.76 7.15
CA GLU A 104 -10.91 6.94 7.26
C GLU A 104 -11.28 7.68 8.55
N GLN A 105 -10.69 7.32 9.68
CA GLN A 105 -10.94 7.96 10.97
C GLN A 105 -10.45 9.41 11.01
N LEU A 106 -9.22 9.67 10.55
CA LEU A 106 -8.65 11.02 10.56
C LEU A 106 -9.30 11.96 9.53
N VAL A 107 -9.82 11.46 8.44
CA VAL A 107 -10.60 12.25 7.47
C VAL A 107 -11.99 12.57 8.03
N ALA A 108 -12.61 11.63 8.75
CA ALA A 108 -13.93 11.80 9.33
C ALA A 108 -13.94 12.68 10.59
N SER A 109 -12.83 12.78 11.31
CA SER A 109 -12.71 13.53 12.57
C SER A 109 -11.59 14.55 12.53
N GLU A 110 -11.95 15.83 12.42
CA GLU A 110 -11.00 16.93 12.47
C GLU A 110 -10.25 17.01 13.82
N PRO A 111 -10.91 16.87 14.99
CA PRO A 111 -10.20 16.86 16.26
C PRO A 111 -9.14 15.74 16.34
N LEU A 112 -9.51 14.52 15.93
CA LEU A 112 -8.58 13.40 15.94
C LEU A 112 -7.40 13.61 14.99
N ARG A 113 -7.63 14.23 13.83
CA ARG A 113 -6.58 14.60 12.90
C ARG A 113 -5.66 15.67 13.48
N ALA A 114 -6.22 16.63 14.21
CA ALA A 114 -5.44 17.66 14.91
C ALA A 114 -4.52 17.04 15.96
N ASP A 115 -5.03 16.14 16.82
CA ASP A 115 -4.24 15.43 17.82
C ASP A 115 -3.13 14.59 17.17
N ALA A 116 -3.43 13.91 16.07
CA ALA A 116 -2.43 13.16 15.32
C ALA A 116 -1.36 14.07 14.71
N ASN A 117 -1.74 15.23 14.17
CA ASN A 117 -0.81 16.19 13.58
C ASN A 117 0.06 16.88 14.66
N GLU A 118 -0.47 17.16 15.84
CA GLU A 118 0.32 17.64 16.99
C GLU A 118 1.46 16.65 17.30
N ALA A 119 1.16 15.36 17.34
CA ALA A 119 2.18 14.33 17.54
C ALA A 119 3.19 14.22 16.37
N LEU A 120 2.76 14.50 15.14
CA LEU A 120 3.60 14.45 13.94
C LEU A 120 4.50 15.68 13.78
N GLU A 121 4.15 16.81 14.39
CA GLU A 121 4.89 18.08 14.33
C GLU A 121 6.34 17.90 14.80
N VAL A 122 6.58 17.07 15.81
CA VAL A 122 7.92 16.74 16.33
C VAL A 122 8.83 16.18 15.22
N ALA A 123 8.25 15.48 14.23
CA ALA A 123 8.96 14.94 13.08
C ALA A 123 8.95 15.87 11.85
N GLY A 124 8.40 17.09 11.97
CA GLY A 124 8.23 18.03 10.86
C GLY A 124 7.29 17.48 9.77
N LEU A 125 6.26 16.74 10.18
CA LEU A 125 5.28 16.12 9.30
C LEU A 125 3.87 16.64 9.61
N GLU A 126 3.03 16.66 8.57
CA GLU A 126 1.61 16.97 8.65
C GLU A 126 0.85 16.01 7.74
N TYR A 127 -0.19 15.37 8.26
CA TYR A 127 -1.10 14.54 7.49
C TYR A 127 -2.28 15.38 6.99
N GLN A 128 -2.47 15.43 5.69
CA GLN A 128 -3.47 16.28 5.03
C GLN A 128 -4.72 15.50 4.55
N GLY A 129 -4.71 14.17 4.63
CA GLY A 129 -5.83 13.32 4.20
C GLY A 129 -5.99 13.16 2.69
N LYS A 130 -5.00 13.52 1.90
CA LYS A 130 -5.05 13.54 0.44
C LYS A 130 -4.79 12.18 -0.20
N ALA A 131 -3.84 11.41 0.36
CA ALA A 131 -3.46 10.12 -0.19
C ALA A 131 -4.58 9.08 0.03
N LYS A 132 -4.96 8.36 -1.03
CA LYS A 132 -5.82 7.17 -0.90
C LYS A 132 -4.97 5.98 -0.49
N VAL A 133 -5.58 5.06 0.25
CA VAL A 133 -4.93 3.81 0.66
C VAL A 133 -5.62 2.66 -0.04
N ARG A 134 -4.83 1.86 -0.77
CA ARG A 134 -5.34 0.75 -1.59
C ARG A 134 -4.54 -0.51 -1.35
N HIS A 135 -5.19 -1.65 -1.42
CA HIS A 135 -4.50 -2.93 -1.50
C HIS A 135 -4.00 -3.17 -2.93
N MET A 136 -2.88 -3.87 -3.10
CA MET A 136 -2.36 -4.19 -4.44
C MET A 136 -3.40 -4.91 -5.31
N VAL A 137 -4.25 -5.76 -4.73
CA VAL A 137 -5.32 -6.46 -5.47
C VAL A 137 -6.36 -5.47 -6.01
N GLU A 138 -6.72 -4.42 -5.25
CA GLU A 138 -7.62 -3.36 -5.74
C GLU A 138 -7.02 -2.65 -6.96
N VAL A 139 -5.72 -2.33 -6.91
CA VAL A 139 -5.01 -1.72 -8.06
C VAL A 139 -5.05 -2.64 -9.28
N LEU A 140 -4.77 -3.92 -9.10
CA LEU A 140 -4.77 -4.88 -10.20
C LEU A 140 -6.16 -5.03 -10.85
N ILE A 141 -7.23 -5.05 -10.05
CA ILE A 141 -8.59 -5.24 -10.54
C ILE A 141 -9.18 -3.94 -11.11
N GLU A 142 -9.06 -2.84 -10.38
CA GLU A 142 -9.75 -1.59 -10.71
C GLU A 142 -9.00 -0.77 -11.77
N ASP A 143 -7.66 -0.75 -11.72
CA ASP A 143 -6.86 0.08 -12.60
C ASP A 143 -6.45 -0.64 -13.89
N LEU A 144 -6.24 -1.95 -13.84
CA LEU A 144 -5.85 -2.75 -15.00
C LEU A 144 -7.01 -3.57 -15.55
N GLY A 145 -7.79 -4.20 -14.67
CA GLY A 145 -8.85 -5.12 -15.03
C GLY A 145 -8.36 -6.54 -15.34
N LEU A 146 -9.25 -7.51 -15.19
CA LEU A 146 -8.92 -8.93 -15.35
C LEU A 146 -8.48 -9.28 -16.78
N GLU A 147 -9.03 -8.62 -17.79
CA GLU A 147 -8.64 -8.83 -19.19
C GLU A 147 -7.17 -8.45 -19.44
N ALA A 148 -6.71 -7.30 -18.91
CA ALA A 148 -5.31 -6.87 -19.06
C ALA A 148 -4.37 -7.77 -18.26
N LEU A 149 -4.80 -8.28 -17.11
CA LEU A 149 -4.06 -9.23 -16.29
C LEU A 149 -3.87 -10.60 -16.96
N SER A 150 -4.84 -11.06 -17.74
CA SER A 150 -4.76 -12.35 -18.43
C SER A 150 -3.79 -12.34 -19.61
N LYS A 151 -3.62 -11.22 -20.30
CA LYS A 151 -2.79 -11.12 -21.51
C LYS A 151 -1.32 -11.54 -21.35
N PRO A 152 -0.61 -11.16 -20.27
CA PRO A 152 0.79 -11.54 -20.05
C PRO A 152 0.96 -12.95 -19.46
N VAL A 153 -0.11 -13.69 -19.19
CA VAL A 153 -0.03 -15.07 -18.68
C VAL A 153 0.50 -15.98 -19.76
N VAL A 154 1.69 -16.54 -19.55
CA VAL A 154 2.33 -17.47 -20.50
C VAL A 154 2.07 -18.93 -20.17
N LYS A 155 1.70 -19.25 -18.92
CA LYS A 155 1.36 -20.59 -18.46
C LYS A 155 0.14 -20.50 -17.56
N ALA A 156 -0.98 -21.05 -18.03
CA ALA A 156 -2.19 -21.16 -17.23
C ALA A 156 -2.00 -22.18 -16.09
N LEU A 157 -2.75 -21.99 -15.02
CA LEU A 157 -2.78 -22.92 -13.87
C LEU A 157 -3.95 -23.92 -14.02
N ASP A 158 -4.09 -24.47 -15.22
CA ASP A 158 -5.20 -25.37 -15.54
C ASP A 158 -5.16 -26.63 -14.65
N GLY A 159 -6.33 -27.01 -14.15
CA GLY A 159 -6.48 -28.17 -13.27
C GLY A 159 -6.03 -27.97 -11.82
N LEU A 160 -5.48 -26.80 -11.45
CA LEU A 160 -5.12 -26.52 -10.08
C LEU A 160 -6.37 -26.27 -9.24
N LYS A 161 -6.55 -27.06 -8.18
CA LYS A 161 -7.63 -26.83 -7.19
C LYS A 161 -7.13 -25.84 -6.16
N ILE A 162 -7.78 -24.69 -6.08
CA ILE A 162 -7.42 -23.60 -5.16
C ILE A 162 -8.54 -23.42 -4.14
N ALA A 163 -8.17 -23.34 -2.87
CA ALA A 163 -9.06 -22.90 -1.79
C ALA A 163 -8.54 -21.58 -1.23
N GLY A 164 -9.41 -20.57 -1.14
CA GLY A 164 -9.10 -19.32 -0.47
C GLY A 164 -9.28 -19.50 1.05
N TYR A 165 -8.34 -18.99 1.81
CA TYR A 165 -8.48 -18.80 3.25
C TYR A 165 -8.87 -17.35 3.51
N VAL A 166 -10.00 -17.17 4.18
CA VAL A 166 -10.48 -15.85 4.63
C VAL A 166 -10.51 -15.92 6.15
N GLY A 167 -9.63 -15.16 6.78
CA GLY A 167 -9.52 -15.06 8.23
C GLY A 167 -10.56 -14.15 8.85
#